data_87bc6913a526e9f101f02f35be15e9a3
#
_entry.id   87bc6913a526e9f101f02f35be15e9a3
#
_cell.length_a   1.000
_cell.length_b   1.000
_cell.length_c   1.000
_cell.angle_alpha   90.00
_cell.angle_beta   90.00
_cell.angle_gamma   90.00
#
_symmetry.space_group_name_H-M   'P 1'
#
loop_
_entity.id
_entity.type
_entity.pdbx_description
1 polymer ?
#
loop_
_entity_poly.entity_id
_entity_poly.type
_entity_poly.pdbx_seq_one_letter_code
_entity_poly.pdbx_strand_id
1 'polypeptide(L)'
;MRTIQAKDVTRAVAQMCIKANCTLQDDVVSCLECARHEEPWPVAQATLDTILENVRIAKTDNVPLCQDTGMACVFVELGEDVNIEGGSLRAAIDEGVRRGYTDGYLRKSMVADPLRRENTKDNTPALVTFDVVSGDSLKIILAPKGAGSENMGMLKMLKPADGVGGVKDFVLEAVRHAGPNPCPPIVVGVGIGGNFDHVASLAKRALVRPLSQPNPDPFYAALEGELLDAINALGTGPAGFGGKTTALAVHIEQMPTHIACLPVAVNINCHVARHEEVVL
;
A
#
# COMPACT_ATOMS: atom_id res chain seq x y z
N MET A 1 13.63 -27.39 10.85
CA MET A 1 13.68 -26.01 11.38
C MET A 1 14.82 -25.28 10.68
N ARG A 2 14.51 -24.24 9.93
CA ARG A 2 15.48 -23.42 9.19
C ARG A 2 15.93 -22.24 10.04
N THR A 3 17.22 -21.98 10.11
CA THR A 3 17.76 -20.86 10.87
C THR A 3 18.03 -19.66 9.97
N ILE A 4 17.49 -18.51 10.34
CA ILE A 4 17.69 -17.22 9.68
C ILE A 4 18.37 -16.27 10.69
N GLN A 5 19.44 -15.62 10.25
CA GLN A 5 20.17 -14.69 11.12
C GLN A 5 19.49 -13.32 11.14
N ALA A 6 19.27 -12.75 12.32
CA ALA A 6 18.66 -11.43 12.49
C ALA A 6 19.37 -10.32 11.68
N LYS A 7 20.71 -10.41 11.56
CA LYS A 7 21.52 -9.48 10.74
C LYS A 7 21.17 -9.51 9.24
N ASP A 8 20.73 -10.69 8.73
CA ASP A 8 20.35 -10.83 7.32
C ASP A 8 18.98 -10.19 7.07
N VAL A 9 18.06 -10.33 8.04
CA VAL A 9 16.79 -9.59 8.04
C VAL A 9 17.04 -8.07 8.04
N THR A 10 17.91 -7.58 8.92
CA THR A 10 18.28 -6.16 8.99
C THR A 10 18.81 -5.64 7.66
N ARG A 11 19.72 -6.39 7.04
CA ARG A 11 20.29 -6.03 5.73
C ARG A 11 19.21 -5.99 4.63
N ALA A 12 18.36 -7.01 4.56
CA ALA A 12 17.30 -7.10 3.57
C ALA A 12 16.31 -5.92 3.72
N VAL A 13 15.81 -5.67 4.92
CA VAL A 13 14.89 -4.57 5.20
C VAL A 13 15.50 -3.20 4.87
N ALA A 14 16.78 -2.98 5.17
CA ALA A 14 17.46 -1.73 4.83
C ALA A 14 17.49 -1.50 3.31
N GLN A 15 17.82 -2.53 2.55
CA GLN A 15 17.82 -2.46 1.08
C GLN A 15 16.41 -2.25 0.52
N MET A 16 15.41 -2.93 1.07
CA MET A 16 14.00 -2.77 0.67
C MET A 16 13.51 -1.34 0.90
N CYS A 17 13.88 -0.70 2.02
CA CYS A 17 13.52 0.71 2.28
C CYS A 17 14.01 1.64 1.17
N ILE A 18 15.26 1.47 0.74
CA ILE A 18 15.85 2.31 -0.30
C ILE A 18 15.20 2.00 -1.65
N LYS A 19 15.18 0.72 -2.03
CA LYS A 19 14.69 0.28 -3.34
C LYS A 19 13.21 0.66 -3.54
N ALA A 20 12.35 0.38 -2.57
CA ALA A 20 10.93 0.72 -2.64
C ALA A 20 10.70 2.24 -2.78
N ASN A 21 11.58 3.08 -2.25
CA ASN A 21 11.45 4.52 -2.38
C ASN A 21 12.01 5.11 -3.68
N CYS A 22 12.94 4.41 -4.35
CA CYS A 22 13.61 4.92 -5.56
C CYS A 22 13.11 4.23 -6.84
N THR A 23 12.46 3.08 -6.73
CA THR A 23 12.01 2.30 -7.89
C THR A 23 10.55 1.92 -7.73
N LEU A 24 9.73 2.21 -8.73
CA LEU A 24 8.35 1.76 -8.81
C LEU A 24 8.30 0.38 -9.48
N GLN A 25 7.38 -0.49 -9.06
CA GLN A 25 7.18 -1.79 -9.69
C GLN A 25 6.76 -1.64 -11.15
N ASP A 26 7.20 -2.59 -11.98
CA ASP A 26 6.98 -2.55 -13.44
C ASP A 26 5.47 -2.63 -13.80
N ASP A 27 4.67 -3.32 -13.02
CA ASP A 27 3.21 -3.38 -13.23
C ASP A 27 2.53 -2.03 -12.98
N VAL A 28 2.97 -1.27 -11.97
CA VAL A 28 2.46 0.08 -11.71
C VAL A 28 2.88 1.04 -12.83
N VAL A 29 4.14 0.94 -13.29
CA VAL A 29 4.63 1.73 -14.42
C VAL A 29 3.81 1.44 -15.67
N SER A 30 3.59 0.16 -15.98
CA SER A 30 2.79 -0.27 -17.13
C SER A 30 1.35 0.26 -17.07
N CYS A 31 0.72 0.24 -15.88
CA CYS A 31 -0.61 0.81 -15.69
C CYS A 31 -0.63 2.34 -15.92
N LEU A 32 0.40 3.06 -15.47
CA LEU A 32 0.54 4.50 -15.72
C LEU A 32 0.73 4.80 -17.21
N GLU A 33 1.52 3.99 -17.93
CA GLU A 33 1.73 4.12 -19.37
C GLU A 33 0.42 3.84 -20.14
N CYS A 34 -0.32 2.80 -19.78
CA CYS A 34 -1.64 2.52 -20.35
C CYS A 34 -2.62 3.69 -20.09
N ALA A 35 -2.67 4.18 -18.85
CA ALA A 35 -3.51 5.32 -18.48
C ALA A 35 -3.15 6.56 -19.32
N ARG A 36 -1.84 6.81 -19.54
CA ARG A 36 -1.36 7.91 -20.38
C ARG A 36 -1.80 7.75 -21.83
N HIS A 37 -1.72 6.54 -22.37
CA HIS A 37 -2.09 6.28 -23.76
C HIS A 37 -3.60 6.45 -24.00
N GLU A 38 -4.42 6.06 -23.03
CA GLU A 38 -5.88 6.10 -23.11
C GLU A 38 -6.52 7.44 -22.70
N GLU A 39 -5.75 8.34 -22.11
CA GLU A 39 -6.25 9.61 -21.59
C GLU A 39 -6.53 10.62 -22.73
N PRO A 40 -7.78 11.05 -22.94
CA PRO A 40 -8.10 12.02 -23.97
C PRO A 40 -7.86 13.47 -23.58
N TRP A 41 -7.79 13.77 -22.26
CA TRP A 41 -7.72 15.13 -21.76
C TRP A 41 -6.27 15.64 -21.72
N PRO A 42 -5.88 16.71 -22.48
CA PRO A 42 -4.48 17.13 -22.61
C PRO A 42 -3.78 17.46 -21.28
N VAL A 43 -4.49 18.05 -20.30
CA VAL A 43 -3.92 18.39 -19.00
C VAL A 43 -3.60 17.12 -18.22
N ALA A 44 -4.48 16.13 -18.24
CA ALA A 44 -4.25 14.84 -17.60
C ALA A 44 -3.12 14.06 -18.30
N GLN A 45 -3.04 14.12 -19.63
CA GLN A 45 -1.92 13.54 -20.38
C GLN A 45 -0.58 14.16 -19.94
N ALA A 46 -0.47 15.48 -19.90
CA ALA A 46 0.75 16.17 -19.47
C ALA A 46 1.12 15.85 -18.00
N THR A 47 0.10 15.66 -17.15
CA THR A 47 0.29 15.25 -15.76
C THR A 47 0.86 13.83 -15.68
N LEU A 48 0.32 12.88 -16.44
CA LEU A 48 0.83 11.50 -16.52
C LEU A 48 2.25 11.45 -17.12
N ASP A 49 2.54 12.26 -18.14
CA ASP A 49 3.90 12.39 -18.70
C ASP A 49 4.89 12.86 -17.63
N THR A 50 4.49 13.84 -16.79
CA THR A 50 5.31 14.33 -15.67
C THR A 50 5.54 13.25 -14.61
N ILE A 51 4.50 12.46 -14.28
CA ILE A 51 4.60 11.34 -13.34
C ILE A 51 5.58 10.28 -13.86
N LEU A 52 5.45 9.88 -15.13
CA LEU A 52 6.32 8.88 -15.75
C LEU A 52 7.78 9.36 -15.84
N GLU A 53 7.98 10.64 -16.16
CA GLU A 53 9.32 11.22 -16.17
C GLU A 53 9.94 11.24 -14.77
N ASN A 54 9.16 11.58 -13.72
CA ASN A 54 9.62 11.49 -12.34
C ASN A 54 10.03 10.06 -11.95
N VAL A 55 9.25 9.05 -12.35
CA VAL A 55 9.58 7.63 -12.12
C VAL A 55 10.92 7.27 -12.81
N ARG A 56 11.11 7.72 -14.04
CA ARG A 56 12.36 7.50 -14.79
C ARG A 56 13.56 8.15 -14.09
N ILE A 57 13.44 9.40 -13.68
CA ILE A 57 14.51 10.15 -12.98
C ILE A 57 14.84 9.45 -11.66
N ALA A 58 13.83 9.12 -10.85
CA ALA A 58 14.03 8.48 -9.56
C ALA A 58 14.83 7.17 -9.68
N LYS A 59 14.48 6.32 -10.66
CA LYS A 59 15.17 5.05 -10.94
C LYS A 59 16.59 5.27 -11.45
N THR A 60 16.79 6.23 -12.35
CA THR A 60 18.10 6.49 -13.00
C THR A 60 19.09 7.09 -12.01
N ASP A 61 18.65 8.06 -11.24
CA ASP A 61 19.51 8.84 -10.34
C ASP A 61 19.56 8.27 -8.92
N ASN A 62 18.78 7.18 -8.68
CA ASN A 62 18.62 6.53 -7.38
C ASN A 62 18.21 7.52 -6.27
N VAL A 63 17.22 8.36 -6.58
CA VAL A 63 16.63 9.33 -5.66
C VAL A 63 15.18 8.98 -5.35
N PRO A 64 14.62 9.43 -4.20
CA PRO A 64 13.25 9.09 -3.85
C PRO A 64 12.22 9.61 -4.86
N LEU A 65 11.24 8.76 -5.18
CA LEU A 65 10.08 9.06 -6.05
C LEU A 65 9.22 10.23 -5.53
N CYS A 66 9.25 10.50 -4.22
CA CYS A 66 8.44 11.51 -3.55
C CYS A 66 9.19 12.04 -2.32
N GLN A 67 8.93 13.30 -1.95
CA GLN A 67 9.42 13.88 -0.69
C GLN A 67 8.87 13.17 0.55
N ASP A 68 7.68 12.55 0.47
CA ASP A 68 7.14 11.70 1.53
C ASP A 68 7.58 10.26 1.29
N THR A 69 8.67 9.86 1.94
CA THR A 69 9.18 8.49 1.89
C THR A 69 8.46 7.54 2.85
N GLY A 70 7.44 8.04 3.54
CA GLY A 70 6.42 7.29 4.24
C GLY A 70 6.82 6.64 5.56
N MET A 71 5.84 6.01 6.18
CA MET A 71 6.02 5.06 7.27
C MET A 71 6.34 3.69 6.69
N ALA A 72 7.25 2.94 7.32
CA ALA A 72 7.53 1.56 6.90
C ALA A 72 6.42 0.62 7.39
N CYS A 73 5.45 0.30 6.52
CA CYS A 73 4.50 -0.77 6.77
C CYS A 73 5.13 -2.10 6.33
N VAL A 74 5.17 -3.07 7.24
CA VAL A 74 5.87 -4.35 7.01
C VAL A 74 4.90 -5.49 7.28
N PHE A 75 4.69 -6.35 6.29
CA PHE A 75 3.93 -7.58 6.42
C PHE A 75 4.91 -8.74 6.46
N VAL A 76 4.81 -9.57 7.48
CA VAL A 76 5.71 -10.71 7.72
C VAL A 76 4.90 -12.00 7.73
N GLU A 77 5.23 -12.90 6.84
CA GLU A 77 4.77 -14.29 6.87
C GLU A 77 5.92 -15.14 7.44
N LEU A 78 5.74 -15.58 8.69
CA LEU A 78 6.74 -16.36 9.42
C LEU A 78 6.38 -17.84 9.37
N GLY A 79 7.20 -18.64 8.71
CA GLY A 79 7.04 -20.10 8.71
C GLY A 79 7.19 -20.70 10.10
N GLU A 80 6.34 -21.67 10.46
CA GLU A 80 6.37 -22.37 11.77
C GLU A 80 7.70 -23.07 12.05
N ASP A 81 8.44 -23.45 10.98
CA ASP A 81 9.74 -24.12 11.06
C ASP A 81 10.92 -23.14 10.94
N VAL A 82 10.69 -21.84 11.05
CA VAL A 82 11.76 -20.83 11.08
C VAL A 82 12.20 -20.54 12.49
N ASN A 83 13.51 -20.52 12.69
CA ASN A 83 14.16 -20.05 13.92
C ASN A 83 14.99 -18.80 13.63
N ILE A 84 14.76 -17.71 14.37
CA ILE A 84 15.56 -16.49 14.24
C ILE A 84 16.68 -16.50 15.27
N GLU A 85 17.92 -16.39 14.79
CA GLU A 85 19.11 -16.35 15.65
C GLU A 85 19.81 -14.99 15.59
N GLY A 86 20.51 -14.67 16.66
CA GLY A 86 21.31 -13.44 16.77
C GLY A 86 20.51 -12.19 17.11
N GLY A 87 19.24 -12.33 17.51
CA GLY A 87 18.39 -11.23 17.96
C GLY A 87 16.90 -11.45 17.73
N SER A 88 16.11 -10.46 18.12
CA SER A 88 14.66 -10.46 17.88
C SER A 88 14.36 -10.06 16.44
N LEU A 89 13.43 -10.78 15.78
CA LEU A 89 12.94 -10.44 14.44
C LEU A 89 12.41 -9.01 14.37
N ARG A 90 11.64 -8.59 15.38
CA ARG A 90 11.10 -7.25 15.47
C ARG A 90 12.22 -6.19 15.53
N ALA A 91 13.22 -6.40 16.39
CA ALA A 91 14.34 -5.48 16.50
C ALA A 91 15.19 -5.44 15.23
N ALA A 92 15.33 -6.57 14.53
CA ALA A 92 16.05 -6.65 13.27
C ALA A 92 15.34 -5.85 12.15
N ILE A 93 14.00 -5.89 12.11
CA ILE A 93 13.21 -5.09 11.17
C ILE A 93 13.37 -3.60 11.49
N ASP A 94 13.21 -3.19 12.74
CA ASP A 94 13.35 -1.79 13.14
C ASP A 94 14.76 -1.25 12.86
N GLU A 95 15.81 -2.05 13.12
CA GLU A 95 17.19 -1.68 12.78
C GLU A 95 17.39 -1.57 11.26
N GLY A 96 16.77 -2.44 10.47
CA GLY A 96 16.77 -2.36 9.01
C GLY A 96 16.13 -1.06 8.51
N VAL A 97 14.99 -0.67 9.07
CA VAL A 97 14.33 0.60 8.75
C VAL A 97 15.23 1.79 9.13
N ARG A 98 15.80 1.78 10.32
CA ARG A 98 16.73 2.85 10.77
C ARG A 98 17.88 3.04 9.80
N ARG A 99 18.55 1.96 9.40
CA ARG A 99 19.65 2.00 8.42
C ARG A 99 19.18 2.44 7.05
N GLY A 100 18.13 1.82 6.51
CA GLY A 100 17.62 2.14 5.20
C GLY A 100 17.21 3.60 5.05
N TYR A 101 16.54 4.17 6.06
CA TYR A 101 16.14 5.58 6.03
C TYR A 101 17.31 6.54 6.28
N THR A 102 18.38 6.09 6.93
CA THR A 102 19.59 6.89 7.13
C THR A 102 20.50 6.85 5.90
N ASP A 103 20.84 5.66 5.44
CA ASP A 103 21.79 5.44 4.34
C ASP A 103 21.19 5.87 2.98
N GLY A 104 19.86 5.71 2.81
CA GLY A 104 19.12 6.16 1.63
C GLY A 104 18.73 7.63 1.64
N TYR A 105 19.16 8.42 2.65
CA TYR A 105 18.77 9.84 2.80
C TYR A 105 17.27 10.08 2.76
N LEU A 106 16.49 9.09 3.22
CA LEU A 106 15.02 9.15 3.23
C LEU A 106 14.52 10.04 4.35
N ARG A 107 13.36 10.68 4.15
CA ARG A 107 12.73 11.55 5.14
C ARG A 107 12.27 10.73 6.35
N LYS A 108 12.69 11.12 7.56
CA LYS A 108 12.27 10.54 8.83
C LYS A 108 10.95 11.19 9.24
N SER A 109 9.83 10.50 8.99
CA SER A 109 8.48 11.06 9.18
C SER A 109 7.78 10.58 10.45
N MET A 110 8.37 9.60 11.17
CA MET A 110 7.78 9.05 12.39
C MET A 110 7.93 9.98 13.58
N VAL A 111 6.86 10.11 14.37
CA VAL A 111 6.85 10.80 15.66
C VAL A 111 6.65 9.80 16.79
N ALA A 112 7.36 9.97 17.89
CA ALA A 112 7.31 9.07 19.04
C ALA A 112 5.97 9.16 19.79
N ASP A 113 5.35 10.33 19.77
CA ASP A 113 4.05 10.56 20.39
C ASP A 113 3.15 11.34 19.41
N PRO A 114 1.92 10.83 19.14
CA PRO A 114 1.04 11.43 18.14
C PRO A 114 0.50 12.81 18.50
N LEU A 115 0.49 13.20 19.79
CA LEU A 115 0.00 14.48 20.26
C LEU A 115 1.14 15.47 20.55
N ARG A 116 2.25 15.01 21.16
CA ARG A 116 3.43 15.83 21.44
C ARG A 116 4.30 16.08 20.22
N ARG A 117 4.18 15.23 19.18
CA ARG A 117 4.80 15.39 17.86
C ARG A 117 6.33 15.38 17.83
N GLU A 118 6.98 14.73 18.78
CA GLU A 118 8.42 14.57 18.80
C GLU A 118 8.88 13.56 17.76
N ASN A 119 9.75 13.98 16.84
CA ASN A 119 10.25 13.10 15.78
C ASN A 119 11.23 12.05 16.32
N THR A 120 11.11 10.80 15.88
CA THR A 120 12.00 9.70 16.29
C THR A 120 13.40 9.80 15.71
N LYS A 121 13.59 10.60 14.65
CA LYS A 121 14.86 10.89 13.94
C LYS A 121 15.45 9.73 13.15
N ASP A 122 14.83 8.56 13.18
CA ASP A 122 15.28 7.35 12.50
C ASP A 122 14.19 6.58 11.75
N ASN A 123 12.96 7.14 11.73
CA ASN A 123 11.76 6.58 11.11
C ASN A 123 11.28 5.26 11.72
N THR A 124 11.69 4.93 12.94
CA THR A 124 11.18 3.79 13.70
C THR A 124 10.13 4.20 14.73
N PRO A 125 9.31 3.25 15.22
CA PRO A 125 9.25 1.86 14.84
C PRO A 125 8.58 1.62 13.48
N ALA A 126 8.91 0.50 12.82
CA ALA A 126 8.13 0.00 11.70
C ALA A 126 6.72 -0.42 12.16
N LEU A 127 5.73 -0.31 11.28
CA LEU A 127 4.37 -0.80 11.52
C LEU A 127 4.28 -2.24 10.99
N VAL A 128 4.50 -3.22 11.87
CA VAL A 128 4.64 -4.63 11.48
C VAL A 128 3.40 -5.42 11.79
N THR A 129 2.89 -6.12 10.78
CA THR A 129 1.86 -7.16 10.91
C THR A 129 2.52 -8.51 10.72
N PHE A 130 2.27 -9.46 11.63
CA PHE A 130 2.79 -10.82 11.58
C PHE A 130 1.67 -11.81 11.30
N ASP A 131 1.92 -12.70 10.34
CA ASP A 131 1.16 -13.91 10.10
C ASP A 131 2.07 -15.12 10.29
N VAL A 132 1.60 -16.15 11.00
CA VAL A 132 2.31 -17.42 11.13
C VAL A 132 1.72 -18.38 10.09
N VAL A 133 2.60 -18.96 9.26
CA VAL A 133 2.21 -19.84 8.15
C VAL A 133 2.98 -21.15 8.23
N SER A 134 2.46 -22.20 7.62
CA SER A 134 3.18 -23.47 7.51
C SER A 134 4.43 -23.33 6.65
N GLY A 135 5.50 -24.04 7.00
CA GLY A 135 6.75 -24.09 6.24
C GLY A 135 7.94 -23.44 6.94
N ASP A 136 9.03 -23.27 6.20
CA ASP A 136 10.34 -22.87 6.69
C ASP A 136 10.89 -21.59 6.03
N SER A 137 10.01 -20.77 5.46
CA SER A 137 10.36 -19.50 4.83
C SER A 137 9.96 -18.31 5.69
N LEU A 138 10.73 -17.23 5.59
CA LEU A 138 10.38 -15.93 6.13
C LEU A 138 10.18 -14.98 4.93
N LYS A 139 8.92 -14.64 4.67
CA LYS A 139 8.57 -13.66 3.65
C LYS A 139 8.32 -12.31 4.31
N ILE A 140 8.92 -11.26 3.77
CA ILE A 140 8.75 -9.89 4.23
C ILE A 140 8.34 -9.03 3.04
N ILE A 141 7.22 -8.30 3.18
CA ILE A 141 6.80 -7.25 2.26
C ILE A 141 6.92 -5.93 2.99
N LEU A 142 7.64 -4.98 2.42
CA LEU A 142 7.81 -3.64 2.97
C LEU A 142 7.18 -2.63 2.01
N ALA A 143 6.20 -1.87 2.51
CA ALA A 143 5.48 -0.84 1.76
C ALA A 143 5.64 0.51 2.48
N PRO A 144 6.44 1.43 1.93
CA PRO A 144 6.51 2.80 2.44
C PRO A 144 5.18 3.51 2.20
N LYS A 145 4.46 3.84 3.27
CA LYS A 145 3.10 4.40 3.21
C LYS A 145 3.10 5.91 3.50
N GLY A 146 2.84 6.70 2.46
CA GLY A 146 2.75 8.15 2.56
C GLY A 146 1.51 8.64 3.31
N ALA A 147 1.64 9.72 4.09
CA ALA A 147 0.58 10.22 4.94
C ALA A 147 -0.58 10.86 4.16
N GLY A 148 -0.32 11.50 3.02
CA GLY A 148 -1.38 12.10 2.21
C GLY A 148 -2.47 11.12 1.80
N SER A 149 -2.08 9.91 1.41
CA SER A 149 -3.02 8.84 1.06
C SER A 149 -3.49 8.04 2.28
N GLU A 150 -2.66 7.86 3.32
CA GLU A 150 -3.06 7.17 4.56
C GLU A 150 -4.19 7.91 5.27
N ASN A 151 -4.14 9.24 5.32
CA ASN A 151 -5.15 10.07 5.96
C ASN A 151 -6.52 10.01 5.28
N MET A 152 -6.58 9.47 4.06
CA MET A 152 -7.82 9.30 3.30
C MET A 152 -8.47 7.92 3.56
N GLY A 153 -7.86 7.08 4.39
CA GLY A 153 -8.44 5.80 4.80
C GLY A 153 -9.75 5.98 5.58
N MET A 154 -10.73 5.13 5.30
CA MET A 154 -12.03 5.11 5.98
C MET A 154 -12.41 3.70 6.40
N LEU A 155 -13.11 3.57 7.53
CA LEU A 155 -13.65 2.31 8.03
C LEU A 155 -15.10 2.51 8.46
N LYS A 156 -15.97 1.55 8.12
CA LYS A 156 -17.39 1.57 8.51
C LYS A 156 -17.86 0.17 8.87
N MET A 157 -18.60 0.08 9.94
CA MET A 157 -19.31 -1.14 10.32
C MET A 157 -20.69 -1.11 9.64
N LEU A 158 -20.77 -1.72 8.46
CA LEU A 158 -22.05 -1.88 7.75
C LEU A 158 -22.91 -2.96 8.39
N LYS A 159 -24.19 -2.98 8.05
CA LYS A 159 -25.11 -4.05 8.41
C LYS A 159 -25.13 -5.11 7.28
N PRO A 160 -25.33 -6.41 7.59
CA PRO A 160 -25.49 -7.43 6.56
C PRO A 160 -26.56 -7.10 5.50
N ALA A 161 -27.62 -6.40 5.91
CA ALA A 161 -28.70 -5.97 5.02
C ALA A 161 -28.26 -4.91 3.97
N ASP A 162 -27.15 -4.18 4.22
CA ASP A 162 -26.61 -3.21 3.26
C ASP A 162 -26.00 -3.92 2.03
N GLY A 163 -25.52 -5.15 2.23
CA GLY A 163 -25.06 -6.04 1.16
C GLY A 163 -23.97 -5.42 0.27
N VAL A 164 -23.88 -5.92 -0.96
CA VAL A 164 -22.91 -5.45 -1.97
C VAL A 164 -23.14 -3.97 -2.31
N GLY A 165 -24.39 -3.52 -2.35
CA GLY A 165 -24.74 -2.12 -2.63
C GLY A 165 -24.10 -1.19 -1.60
N GLY A 166 -24.27 -1.47 -0.30
CA GLY A 166 -23.68 -0.69 0.76
C GLY A 166 -22.15 -0.68 0.74
N VAL A 167 -21.52 -1.79 0.34
CA VAL A 167 -20.05 -1.84 0.14
C VAL A 167 -19.63 -0.89 -0.97
N LYS A 168 -20.28 -0.95 -2.14
CA LYS A 168 -19.98 -0.07 -3.28
C LYS A 168 -20.16 1.40 -2.92
N ASP A 169 -21.27 1.73 -2.29
CA ASP A 169 -21.57 3.11 -1.88
C ASP A 169 -20.51 3.64 -0.92
N PHE A 170 -20.08 2.82 0.05
CA PHE A 170 -19.05 3.23 1.01
C PHE A 170 -17.67 3.40 0.36
N VAL A 171 -17.27 2.52 -0.57
CA VAL A 171 -16.00 2.68 -1.30
C VAL A 171 -16.02 3.97 -2.13
N LEU A 172 -17.11 4.25 -2.83
CA LEU A 172 -17.27 5.50 -3.60
C LEU A 172 -17.33 6.73 -2.69
N GLU A 173 -17.96 6.64 -1.51
CA GLU A 173 -17.95 7.70 -0.49
C GLU A 173 -16.52 8.02 -0.06
N ALA A 174 -15.72 6.99 0.24
CA ALA A 174 -14.32 7.15 0.65
C ALA A 174 -13.48 7.82 -0.44
N VAL A 175 -13.61 7.39 -1.70
CA VAL A 175 -12.85 7.98 -2.82
C VAL A 175 -13.28 9.41 -3.11
N ARG A 176 -14.58 9.73 -3.07
CA ARG A 176 -15.07 11.12 -3.20
C ARG A 176 -14.54 12.02 -2.10
N HIS A 177 -14.54 11.54 -0.86
CA HIS A 177 -13.98 12.25 0.29
C HIS A 177 -12.48 12.51 0.12
N ALA A 178 -11.75 11.52 -0.37
CA ALA A 178 -10.33 11.65 -0.65
C ALA A 178 -10.02 12.72 -1.71
N GLY A 179 -10.81 12.75 -2.78
CA GLY A 179 -10.62 13.72 -3.89
C GLY A 179 -9.19 13.72 -4.42
N PRO A 180 -8.57 14.90 -4.61
CA PRO A 180 -7.19 15.01 -5.10
C PRO A 180 -6.10 14.76 -4.03
N ASN A 181 -6.46 14.73 -2.73
CA ASN A 181 -5.50 14.68 -1.63
C ASN A 181 -4.52 13.48 -1.68
N PRO A 182 -4.92 12.27 -2.13
CA PRO A 182 -4.00 11.14 -2.24
C PRO A 182 -3.14 11.14 -3.51
N CYS A 183 -3.10 12.22 -4.27
CA CYS A 183 -2.33 12.34 -5.52
C CYS A 183 -2.69 11.23 -6.54
N PRO A 184 -3.90 11.25 -7.12
CA PRO A 184 -4.29 10.27 -8.14
C PRO A 184 -3.38 10.32 -9.40
N PRO A 185 -3.33 9.23 -10.20
CA PRO A 185 -4.19 8.03 -10.12
C PRO A 185 -3.88 7.19 -8.88
N ILE A 186 -4.92 6.74 -8.19
CA ILE A 186 -4.79 6.01 -6.92
C ILE A 186 -4.85 4.50 -7.12
N VAL A 187 -4.37 3.76 -6.11
CA VAL A 187 -4.70 2.34 -5.92
C VAL A 187 -5.56 2.23 -4.68
N VAL A 188 -6.69 1.55 -4.79
CA VAL A 188 -7.67 1.42 -3.71
C VAL A 188 -7.63 0.00 -3.16
N GLY A 189 -7.30 -0.13 -1.88
CA GLY A 189 -7.39 -1.38 -1.14
C GLY A 189 -8.67 -1.40 -0.30
N VAL A 190 -9.45 -2.45 -0.46
CA VAL A 190 -10.70 -2.67 0.26
C VAL A 190 -10.59 -3.92 1.11
N GLY A 191 -10.83 -3.81 2.39
CA GLY A 191 -11.00 -4.93 3.30
C GLY A 191 -12.47 -5.19 3.56
N ILE A 192 -12.90 -6.45 3.54
CA ILE A 192 -14.27 -6.85 3.83
C ILE A 192 -14.26 -8.03 4.80
N GLY A 193 -14.99 -7.92 5.90
CA GLY A 193 -15.11 -9.00 6.88
C GLY A 193 -14.11 -8.92 8.04
N GLY A 194 -13.91 -10.03 8.74
CA GLY A 194 -13.19 -10.04 10.02
C GLY A 194 -13.96 -9.30 11.11
N ASN A 195 -13.24 -8.48 11.83
CA ASN A 195 -13.76 -7.55 12.83
C ASN A 195 -13.19 -6.15 12.59
N PHE A 196 -13.37 -5.23 13.55
CA PHE A 196 -12.89 -3.85 13.47
C PHE A 196 -11.37 -3.75 13.18
N ASP A 197 -10.57 -4.59 13.83
CA ASP A 197 -9.11 -4.53 13.71
C ASP A 197 -8.63 -5.16 12.40
N HIS A 198 -9.16 -6.33 12.07
CA HIS A 198 -8.73 -7.09 10.88
C HIS A 198 -9.12 -6.41 9.58
N VAL A 199 -10.29 -5.80 9.50
CA VAL A 199 -10.78 -5.17 8.26
C VAL A 199 -9.84 -4.05 7.77
N ALA A 200 -9.28 -3.26 8.69
CA ALA A 200 -8.32 -2.22 8.33
C ALA A 200 -6.99 -2.82 7.83
N SER A 201 -6.55 -3.93 8.44
CA SER A 201 -5.35 -4.65 7.99
C SER A 201 -5.54 -5.27 6.61
N LEU A 202 -6.72 -5.86 6.33
CA LEU A 202 -7.07 -6.39 5.02
C LEU A 202 -7.01 -5.31 3.94
N ALA A 203 -7.62 -4.15 4.18
CA ALA A 203 -7.58 -3.03 3.23
C ALA A 203 -6.14 -2.59 2.92
N LYS A 204 -5.26 -2.59 3.92
CA LYS A 204 -3.87 -2.22 3.73
C LYS A 204 -3.08 -3.31 3.01
N ARG A 205 -3.35 -4.59 3.29
CA ARG A 205 -2.74 -5.73 2.59
C ARG A 205 -3.14 -5.77 1.11
N ALA A 206 -4.38 -5.42 0.79
CA ALA A 206 -4.87 -5.32 -0.59
C ALA A 206 -4.00 -4.37 -1.46
N LEU A 207 -3.40 -3.34 -0.86
CA LEU A 207 -2.56 -2.36 -1.58
C LEU A 207 -1.20 -2.89 -2.06
N VAL A 208 -0.76 -4.06 -1.58
CA VAL A 208 0.53 -4.66 -1.97
C VAL A 208 0.36 -5.83 -2.93
N ARG A 209 -0.88 -6.13 -3.36
CA ARG A 209 -1.13 -7.09 -4.44
C ARG A 209 -0.73 -6.47 -5.78
N PRO A 210 -0.07 -7.23 -6.69
CA PRO A 210 0.25 -6.73 -8.03
C PRO A 210 -0.99 -6.20 -8.76
N LEU A 211 -0.88 -5.04 -9.44
CA LEU A 211 -2.02 -4.38 -10.07
C LEU A 211 -2.66 -5.21 -11.18
N SER A 212 -1.89 -6.07 -11.83
CA SER A 212 -2.36 -6.98 -12.87
C SER A 212 -3.03 -8.25 -12.35
N GLN A 213 -3.02 -8.48 -11.02
CA GLN A 213 -3.54 -9.69 -10.41
C GLN A 213 -4.95 -9.46 -9.85
N PRO A 214 -6.01 -9.96 -10.52
CA PRO A 214 -7.37 -9.89 -10.00
C PRO A 214 -7.53 -10.78 -8.75
N ASN A 215 -8.61 -10.54 -8.00
CA ASN A 215 -8.98 -11.44 -6.91
C ASN A 215 -9.15 -12.88 -7.42
N PRO A 216 -8.64 -13.90 -6.70
CA PRO A 216 -8.81 -15.30 -7.11
C PRO A 216 -10.27 -15.78 -7.09
N ASP A 217 -11.14 -15.13 -6.30
CA ASP A 217 -12.58 -15.38 -6.32
C ASP A 217 -13.23 -14.54 -7.44
N PRO A 218 -13.88 -15.17 -8.44
CA PRO A 218 -14.51 -14.47 -9.56
C PRO A 218 -15.57 -13.45 -9.15
N PHE A 219 -16.25 -13.65 -8.02
CA PHE A 219 -17.22 -12.70 -7.49
C PHE A 219 -16.54 -11.38 -7.08
N TYR A 220 -15.45 -11.47 -6.33
CA TYR A 220 -14.70 -10.29 -5.92
C TYR A 220 -13.92 -9.67 -7.07
N ALA A 221 -13.41 -10.48 -8.01
CA ALA A 221 -12.76 -9.97 -9.23
C ALA A 221 -13.73 -9.11 -10.07
N ALA A 222 -14.98 -9.55 -10.22
CA ALA A 222 -16.02 -8.75 -10.89
C ALA A 222 -16.32 -7.46 -10.12
N LEU A 223 -16.42 -7.52 -8.79
CA LEU A 223 -16.65 -6.36 -7.95
C LEU A 223 -15.49 -5.35 -7.99
N GLU A 224 -14.23 -5.81 -8.07
CA GLU A 224 -13.05 -4.96 -8.29
C GLU A 224 -13.17 -4.16 -9.58
N GLY A 225 -13.55 -4.82 -10.69
CA GLY A 225 -13.76 -4.18 -11.99
C GLY A 225 -14.89 -3.14 -11.95
N GLU A 226 -16.05 -3.50 -11.39
CA GLU A 226 -17.19 -2.59 -11.26
C GLU A 226 -16.87 -1.35 -10.40
N LEU A 227 -16.09 -1.52 -9.33
CA LEU A 227 -15.64 -0.41 -8.48
C LEU A 227 -14.63 0.47 -9.21
N LEU A 228 -13.70 -0.11 -9.96
CA LEU A 228 -12.72 0.63 -10.75
C LEU A 228 -13.41 1.52 -11.78
N ASP A 229 -14.36 0.97 -12.52
CA ASP A 229 -15.15 1.72 -13.51
C ASP A 229 -15.92 2.87 -12.84
N ALA A 230 -16.60 2.59 -11.72
CA ALA A 230 -17.36 3.59 -10.99
C ALA A 230 -16.48 4.71 -10.39
N ILE A 231 -15.29 4.38 -9.91
CA ILE A 231 -14.31 5.36 -9.41
C ILE A 231 -13.77 6.22 -10.56
N ASN A 232 -13.44 5.62 -11.70
CA ASN A 232 -12.96 6.36 -12.87
C ASN A 232 -14.04 7.27 -13.46
N ALA A 233 -15.32 6.87 -13.37
CA ALA A 233 -16.44 7.71 -13.74
C ALA A 233 -16.62 8.98 -12.85
N LEU A 234 -15.95 9.07 -11.70
CA LEU A 234 -15.93 10.29 -10.88
C LEU A 234 -15.18 11.44 -11.55
N GLY A 235 -14.25 11.13 -12.47
CA GLY A 235 -13.54 12.13 -13.26
C GLY A 235 -12.57 13.01 -12.47
N THR A 236 -12.11 12.60 -11.29
CA THR A 236 -11.11 13.35 -10.52
C THR A 236 -9.80 13.47 -11.31
N GLY A 237 -9.39 12.40 -11.98
CA GLY A 237 -8.27 12.38 -12.90
C GLY A 237 -6.89 12.54 -12.24
N PRO A 238 -5.80 12.44 -13.03
CA PRO A 238 -4.42 12.57 -12.55
C PRO A 238 -4.19 13.88 -11.80
N ALA A 239 -3.62 13.78 -10.60
CA ALA A 239 -3.37 14.88 -9.65
C ALA A 239 -4.61 15.75 -9.34
N GLY A 240 -5.83 15.29 -9.65
CA GLY A 240 -7.06 16.02 -9.43
C GLY A 240 -7.41 17.09 -10.50
N PHE A 241 -6.72 17.06 -11.65
CA PHE A 241 -6.95 18.01 -12.74
C PHE A 241 -8.04 17.58 -13.74
N GLY A 242 -8.84 16.60 -13.38
CA GLY A 242 -9.80 15.98 -14.29
C GLY A 242 -9.14 14.94 -15.21
N GLY A 243 -9.96 14.21 -15.94
CA GLY A 243 -9.52 13.18 -16.86
C GLY A 243 -10.14 11.81 -16.59
N LYS A 244 -9.76 10.84 -17.41
CA LYS A 244 -10.34 9.49 -17.40
C LYS A 244 -9.88 8.66 -16.18
N THR A 245 -8.59 8.75 -15.81
CA THR A 245 -8.00 7.82 -14.85
C THR A 245 -7.88 8.44 -13.46
N THR A 246 -8.84 8.12 -12.59
CA THR A 246 -8.81 8.46 -11.16
C THR A 246 -8.09 7.38 -10.36
N ALA A 247 -8.31 6.11 -10.69
CA ALA A 247 -7.65 4.95 -10.07
C ALA A 247 -7.04 4.03 -11.13
N LEU A 248 -5.91 3.40 -10.77
CA LEU A 248 -5.24 2.37 -11.57
C LEU A 248 -5.81 0.99 -11.29
N ALA A 249 -6.15 0.72 -10.03
CA ALA A 249 -6.71 -0.55 -9.60
C ALA A 249 -7.57 -0.41 -8.34
N VAL A 250 -8.49 -1.35 -8.15
CA VAL A 250 -9.18 -1.63 -6.90
C VAL A 250 -8.89 -3.08 -6.53
N HIS A 251 -8.40 -3.31 -5.32
CA HIS A 251 -8.16 -4.65 -4.80
C HIS A 251 -8.98 -4.91 -3.56
N ILE A 252 -9.61 -6.08 -3.48
CA ILE A 252 -10.42 -6.51 -2.34
C ILE A 252 -9.74 -7.68 -1.66
N GLU A 253 -9.57 -7.59 -0.34
CA GLU A 253 -9.21 -8.71 0.52
C GLU A 253 -10.37 -8.99 1.47
N GLN A 254 -10.76 -10.26 1.58
CA GLN A 254 -11.90 -10.66 2.39
C GLN A 254 -11.54 -11.76 3.38
N MET A 255 -12.26 -11.82 4.47
CA MET A 255 -12.20 -12.93 5.43
C MET A 255 -13.57 -13.18 6.08
N PRO A 256 -13.77 -14.38 6.66
CA PRO A 256 -14.99 -14.68 7.41
C PRO A 256 -15.28 -13.65 8.48
N THR A 257 -16.57 -13.37 8.71
CA THR A 257 -17.05 -12.42 9.72
C THR A 257 -18.21 -12.97 10.51
N HIS A 258 -18.56 -12.31 11.60
CA HIS A 258 -19.74 -12.67 12.38
C HIS A 258 -21.03 -12.43 11.58
N ILE A 259 -22.03 -13.33 11.70
CA ILE A 259 -23.27 -13.31 10.90
C ILE A 259 -24.03 -11.97 10.98
N ALA A 260 -23.87 -11.21 12.05
CA ALA A 260 -24.52 -9.91 12.26
C ALA A 260 -23.63 -8.71 11.86
N CYS A 261 -22.45 -8.94 11.28
CA CYS A 261 -21.48 -7.89 10.95
C CYS A 261 -21.18 -7.85 9.46
N LEU A 262 -20.87 -6.65 8.95
CA LEU A 262 -20.30 -6.42 7.64
C LEU A 262 -19.31 -5.25 7.74
N PRO A 263 -18.14 -5.45 8.39
CA PRO A 263 -17.12 -4.42 8.43
C PRO A 263 -16.49 -4.22 7.04
N VAL A 264 -16.28 -2.95 6.67
CA VAL A 264 -15.60 -2.57 5.43
C VAL A 264 -14.61 -1.47 5.73
N ALA A 265 -13.39 -1.61 5.21
CA ALA A 265 -12.37 -0.57 5.27
C ALA A 265 -11.84 -0.27 3.86
N VAL A 266 -11.50 0.99 3.66
CA VAL A 266 -10.86 1.49 2.44
C VAL A 266 -9.54 2.13 2.83
N ASN A 267 -8.44 1.69 2.24
CA ASN A 267 -7.15 2.36 2.32
C ASN A 267 -6.69 2.72 0.90
N ILE A 268 -5.92 3.80 0.75
CA ILE A 268 -5.60 4.35 -0.56
C ILE A 268 -4.08 4.53 -0.68
N ASN A 269 -3.51 4.14 -1.83
CA ASN A 269 -2.18 4.57 -2.26
C ASN A 269 -2.30 5.63 -3.36
N CYS A 270 -1.34 6.56 -3.38
CA CYS A 270 -1.16 7.48 -4.50
C CYS A 270 -0.58 6.74 -5.73
N HIS A 271 -0.33 7.46 -6.82
CA HIS A 271 0.31 6.90 -8.02
C HIS A 271 1.70 6.27 -7.75
N VAL A 272 2.35 6.63 -6.64
CA VAL A 272 3.56 5.96 -6.16
C VAL A 272 3.17 4.79 -5.24
N ALA A 273 2.45 3.80 -5.79
CA ALA A 273 2.06 2.58 -5.09
C ALA A 273 3.25 1.60 -5.03
N ARG A 274 4.14 1.83 -4.09
CA ARG A 274 5.45 1.19 -3.97
C ARG A 274 5.53 0.17 -2.84
N HIS A 275 6.18 -0.95 -3.10
CA HIS A 275 6.55 -1.94 -2.10
C HIS A 275 7.72 -2.78 -2.61
N GLU A 276 8.35 -3.54 -1.73
CA GLU A 276 9.36 -4.55 -2.05
C GLU A 276 9.07 -5.82 -1.27
N GLU A 277 9.50 -6.94 -1.83
CA GLU A 277 9.32 -8.25 -1.24
C GLU A 277 10.65 -9.00 -1.19
N VAL A 278 10.87 -9.76 -0.11
CA VAL A 278 11.98 -10.70 0.02
C VAL A 278 11.52 -11.97 0.70
N VAL A 279 12.04 -13.10 0.25
CA VAL A 279 11.91 -14.40 0.90
C VAL A 279 13.28 -14.86 1.37
N LEU A 280 13.43 -15.08 2.68
CA LEU A 280 14.65 -15.52 3.36
C LEU A 280 14.54 -16.98 3.78
#